data_929bf2eeab87a3fc5cda481ac6335d40
#
_entry.id   929bf2eeab87a3fc5cda481ac6335d40
#
_cell.length_a   1.000
_cell.length_b   1.000
_cell.length_c   1.000
_cell.angle_alpha   90.00
_cell.angle_beta   90.00
_cell.angle_gamma   90.00
#
_symmetry.space_group_name_H-M   'P 1'
#
loop_
_entity.id
_entity.type
_entity.pdbx_description
1 polymer ?
#
loop_
_entity_poly.entity_id
_entity_poly.type
_entity_poly.pdbx_seq_one_letter_code
_entity_poly.pdbx_strand_id
1 'polypeptide(L)'
;MRLRRKPWVDKAIHDFADFVFPKDAPASEEQQGRWAEVFGREAPLYVELGTGKGDFISQMAEREPGVNFIGIEAQQDVLYAAAKKVAAMELKNVRLLVFDIHEIERIFAPGEVDRFFLNFCVPWPKKRHYKRRLTYRGFLEKYRHLLKQGGELHFKTDNRPLFDFSLKEFEAAELPVRDVSYDLHAENRPDNIMTEYERKFSGFGEKINRCEVIFP
;
A
#
# COMPACT_ATOMS: atom_id res chain seq x y z
N MET A 1 -16.68 -10.40 -4.75
CA MET A 1 -16.65 -11.03 -6.11
C MET A 1 -15.33 -11.78 -6.24
N ARG A 2 -15.34 -13.08 -6.54
CA ARG A 2 -14.08 -13.83 -6.71
C ARG A 2 -13.51 -13.48 -8.08
N LEU A 3 -12.33 -12.88 -8.14
CA LEU A 3 -11.64 -12.57 -9.40
C LEU A 3 -11.36 -13.88 -10.15
N ARG A 4 -11.70 -13.93 -11.44
CA ARG A 4 -11.43 -15.08 -12.30
C ARG A 4 -9.93 -15.09 -12.62
N ARG A 5 -9.23 -16.17 -12.26
CA ARG A 5 -7.82 -16.38 -12.60
C ARG A 5 -7.59 -16.29 -14.11
N LYS A 6 -6.51 -15.64 -14.51
CA LYS A 6 -6.08 -15.49 -15.91
C LYS A 6 -4.73 -16.20 -16.10
N PRO A 7 -4.72 -17.50 -16.45
CA PRO A 7 -3.48 -18.30 -16.50
C PRO A 7 -2.39 -17.74 -17.41
N TRP A 8 -2.76 -17.00 -18.45
CA TRP A 8 -1.81 -16.36 -19.34
C TRP A 8 -0.96 -15.28 -18.67
N VAL A 9 -1.44 -14.68 -17.56
CA VAL A 9 -0.70 -13.69 -16.78
C VAL A 9 0.55 -14.30 -16.14
N ASP A 10 0.53 -15.60 -15.82
CA ASP A 10 1.69 -16.28 -15.22
C ASP A 10 2.93 -16.23 -16.12
N LYS A 11 2.74 -16.11 -17.44
CA LYS A 11 3.85 -15.90 -18.40
C LYS A 11 4.09 -14.41 -18.68
N ALA A 12 3.03 -13.66 -18.95
CA ALA A 12 3.13 -12.27 -19.36
C ALA A 12 3.69 -11.34 -18.27
N ILE A 13 3.62 -11.71 -17.00
CA ILE A 13 4.18 -10.90 -15.90
C ILE A 13 5.71 -10.80 -15.98
N HIS A 14 6.38 -11.79 -16.57
CA HIS A 14 7.83 -11.82 -16.75
C HIS A 14 8.35 -10.79 -17.77
N ASP A 15 7.49 -10.25 -18.63
CA ASP A 15 7.84 -9.11 -19.50
C ASP A 15 8.21 -7.87 -18.68
N PHE A 16 7.92 -7.85 -17.37
CA PHE A 16 8.19 -6.78 -16.42
C PHE A 16 9.22 -7.15 -15.35
N ALA A 17 10.02 -8.20 -15.56
CA ALA A 17 10.95 -8.75 -14.55
C ALA A 17 11.97 -7.72 -14.01
N ASP A 18 12.24 -6.63 -14.75
CA ASP A 18 13.14 -5.56 -14.30
C ASP A 18 12.64 -4.81 -13.06
N PHE A 19 11.31 -4.81 -12.81
CA PHE A 19 10.71 -4.08 -11.69
C PHE A 19 9.57 -4.83 -11.00
N VAL A 20 9.22 -6.04 -11.45
CA VAL A 20 8.19 -6.88 -10.83
C VAL A 20 8.82 -8.13 -10.23
N PHE A 21 8.46 -8.42 -9.00
CA PHE A 21 8.74 -9.68 -8.31
C PHE A 21 7.47 -10.56 -8.37
N PRO A 22 7.39 -11.48 -9.34
CA PRO A 22 6.20 -12.31 -9.54
C PRO A 22 6.11 -13.44 -8.51
N LYS A 23 5.01 -14.18 -8.53
CA LYS A 23 4.73 -15.24 -7.55
C LYS A 23 5.75 -16.38 -7.56
N ASP A 24 6.32 -16.71 -8.70
CA ASP A 24 7.32 -17.77 -8.90
C ASP A 24 8.78 -17.30 -8.70
N ALA A 25 8.98 -15.98 -8.59
CA ALA A 25 10.24 -15.35 -8.19
C ALA A 25 9.93 -14.17 -7.23
N PRO A 26 9.36 -14.43 -6.04
CA PRO A 26 8.94 -13.39 -5.12
C PRO A 26 10.14 -12.67 -4.49
N ALA A 27 9.90 -11.46 -3.99
CA ALA A 27 10.82 -10.84 -3.05
C ALA A 27 11.00 -11.74 -1.83
N SER A 28 12.21 -11.80 -1.32
CA SER A 28 12.61 -12.69 -0.24
C SER A 28 13.47 -11.94 0.81
N GLU A 29 14.01 -12.68 1.75
CA GLU A 29 14.95 -12.14 2.74
C GLU A 29 16.23 -11.56 2.13
N GLU A 30 16.54 -11.89 0.88
CA GLU A 30 17.68 -11.31 0.14
C GLU A 30 17.53 -9.81 -0.12
N GLN A 31 16.31 -9.30 -0.22
CA GLN A 31 16.01 -7.88 -0.40
C GLN A 31 15.94 -7.10 0.91
N GLN A 32 15.85 -7.79 2.05
CA GLN A 32 15.72 -7.18 3.36
C GLN A 32 16.95 -6.28 3.67
N GLY A 33 16.71 -5.00 3.91
CA GLY A 33 17.77 -4.00 4.14
C GLY A 33 18.53 -3.58 2.88
N ARG A 34 18.12 -4.01 1.68
CA ARG A 34 18.84 -3.80 0.43
C ARG A 34 17.99 -3.15 -0.67
N TRP A 35 16.86 -2.57 -0.31
CA TRP A 35 15.99 -1.95 -1.32
C TRP A 35 16.66 -0.78 -2.06
N ALA A 36 17.54 -0.02 -1.40
CA ALA A 36 18.32 1.00 -2.09
C ALA A 36 19.18 0.42 -3.21
N GLU A 37 19.80 -0.75 -3.00
CA GLU A 37 20.57 -1.46 -4.04
C GLU A 37 19.66 -1.93 -5.20
N VAL A 38 18.46 -2.48 -4.86
CA VAL A 38 17.47 -2.93 -5.86
C VAL A 38 16.99 -1.77 -6.73
N PHE A 39 16.87 -0.57 -6.18
CA PHE A 39 16.53 0.65 -6.92
C PHE A 39 17.74 1.28 -7.61
N GLY A 40 18.96 0.93 -7.20
CA GLY A 40 20.20 1.55 -7.67
C GLY A 40 20.41 2.98 -7.16
N ARG A 41 19.72 3.37 -6.08
CA ARG A 41 19.83 4.69 -5.47
C ARG A 41 19.35 4.73 -4.01
N GLU A 42 19.97 5.57 -3.22
CA GLU A 42 19.49 5.97 -1.88
C GLU A 42 18.37 7.01 -2.04
N ALA A 43 17.20 6.72 -1.48
CA ALA A 43 16.05 7.62 -1.46
C ALA A 43 15.07 7.17 -0.36
N PRO A 44 14.14 8.02 0.10
CA PRO A 44 13.06 7.58 0.98
C PRO A 44 12.28 6.42 0.34
N LEU A 45 11.88 5.45 1.17
CA LEU A 45 11.15 4.26 0.73
C LEU A 45 9.69 4.33 1.18
N TYR A 46 8.78 4.42 0.23
CA TYR A 46 7.34 4.42 0.46
C TYR A 46 6.72 3.13 -0.06
N VAL A 47 5.83 2.55 0.73
CA VAL A 47 5.24 1.23 0.42
C VAL A 47 3.71 1.32 0.42
N GLU A 48 3.06 0.92 -0.67
CA GLU A 48 1.62 0.76 -0.73
C GLU A 48 1.21 -0.68 -0.45
N LEU A 49 0.39 -0.87 0.58
CA LEU A 49 -0.12 -2.17 1.03
C LEU A 49 -1.47 -2.46 0.36
N GLY A 50 -1.49 -3.36 -0.60
CA GLY A 50 -2.66 -3.65 -1.43
C GLY A 50 -2.77 -2.70 -2.61
N THR A 51 -1.71 -2.58 -3.41
CA THR A 51 -1.63 -1.62 -4.53
C THR A 51 -2.67 -1.85 -5.64
N GLY A 52 -3.29 -3.03 -5.67
CA GLY A 52 -4.33 -3.33 -6.63
C GLY A 52 -3.84 -3.18 -8.09
N LYS A 53 -4.53 -2.34 -8.87
CA LYS A 53 -4.19 -2.05 -10.27
C LYS A 53 -3.16 -0.92 -10.42
N GLY A 54 -2.56 -0.44 -9.34
CA GLY A 54 -1.45 0.51 -9.33
C GLY A 54 -1.82 1.97 -9.61
N ASP A 55 -3.07 2.35 -9.47
CA ASP A 55 -3.53 3.71 -9.79
C ASP A 55 -2.92 4.77 -8.86
N PHE A 56 -2.86 4.47 -7.56
CA PHE A 56 -2.26 5.35 -6.57
C PHE A 56 -0.74 5.40 -6.72
N ILE A 57 -0.09 4.23 -6.70
CA ILE A 57 1.37 4.16 -6.68
C ILE A 57 2.01 4.78 -7.95
N SER A 58 1.37 4.59 -9.12
CA SER A 58 1.90 5.15 -10.36
C SER A 58 1.83 6.68 -10.38
N GLN A 59 0.72 7.27 -9.93
CA GLN A 59 0.57 8.73 -9.83
C GLN A 59 1.49 9.32 -8.75
N MET A 60 1.65 8.64 -7.59
CA MET A 60 2.59 9.07 -6.56
C MET A 60 4.03 9.06 -7.07
N ALA A 61 4.43 7.98 -7.76
CA ALA A 61 5.79 7.83 -8.27
C ALA A 61 6.14 8.85 -9.37
N GLU A 62 5.16 9.23 -10.20
CA GLU A 62 5.30 10.31 -11.18
C GLU A 62 5.46 11.67 -10.49
N ARG A 63 4.65 11.92 -9.46
CA ARG A 63 4.65 13.18 -8.70
C ARG A 63 5.90 13.36 -7.84
N GLU A 64 6.44 12.26 -7.30
CA GLU A 64 7.58 12.27 -6.39
C GLU A 64 8.76 11.43 -6.94
N PRO A 65 9.42 11.88 -8.02
CA PRO A 65 10.49 11.11 -8.66
C PRO A 65 11.72 10.90 -7.75
N GLY A 66 11.85 11.70 -6.67
CA GLY A 66 12.91 11.57 -5.67
C GLY A 66 12.68 10.45 -4.63
N VAL A 67 11.55 9.74 -4.67
CA VAL A 67 11.16 8.70 -3.73
C VAL A 67 11.16 7.33 -4.42
N ASN A 68 11.54 6.27 -3.71
CA ASN A 68 11.39 4.88 -4.14
C ASN A 68 10.04 4.34 -3.67
N PHE A 69 9.31 3.70 -4.57
CA PHE A 69 7.97 3.16 -4.29
C PHE A 69 7.93 1.65 -4.44
N ILE A 70 7.35 0.96 -3.44
CA ILE A 70 7.04 -0.47 -3.53
C ILE A 70 5.54 -0.66 -3.44
N GLY A 71 4.94 -1.33 -4.44
CA GLY A 71 3.55 -1.74 -4.41
C GLY A 71 3.41 -3.24 -4.13
N ILE A 72 2.68 -3.61 -3.09
CA ILE A 72 2.45 -4.99 -2.70
C ILE A 72 1.00 -5.38 -3.02
N GLU A 73 0.82 -6.50 -3.73
CA GLU A 73 -0.50 -7.09 -4.02
C GLU A 73 -0.39 -8.62 -4.00
N ALA A 74 -1.32 -9.27 -3.32
CA ALA A 74 -1.31 -10.74 -3.20
C ALA A 74 -1.75 -11.45 -4.49
N GLN A 75 -2.51 -10.77 -5.36
CA GLN A 75 -3.08 -11.35 -6.56
C GLN A 75 -2.32 -10.91 -7.81
N GLN A 76 -1.54 -11.80 -8.39
CA GLN A 76 -0.74 -11.56 -9.59
C GLN A 76 -1.57 -11.05 -10.78
N ASP A 77 -2.78 -11.58 -10.97
CA ASP A 77 -3.68 -11.12 -12.04
C ASP A 77 -4.10 -9.65 -11.92
N VAL A 78 -4.11 -9.14 -10.68
CA VAL A 78 -4.41 -7.74 -10.38
C VAL A 78 -3.15 -6.90 -10.56
N LEU A 79 -2.02 -7.34 -9.99
CA LEU A 79 -0.74 -6.66 -10.07
C LEU A 79 -0.25 -6.49 -11.52
N TYR A 80 -0.60 -7.41 -12.42
CA TYR A 80 -0.28 -7.29 -13.84
C TYR A 80 -0.81 -5.99 -14.48
N ALA A 81 -1.98 -5.51 -14.03
CA ALA A 81 -2.50 -4.22 -14.49
C ALA A 81 -1.65 -3.04 -13.98
N ALA A 82 -1.15 -3.13 -12.75
CA ALA A 82 -0.22 -2.15 -12.21
C ALA A 82 1.12 -2.16 -12.99
N ALA A 83 1.65 -3.35 -13.28
CA ALA A 83 2.89 -3.48 -14.07
C ALA A 83 2.78 -2.81 -15.45
N LYS A 84 1.68 -3.03 -16.16
CA LYS A 84 1.44 -2.35 -17.44
C LYS A 84 1.39 -0.83 -17.32
N LYS A 85 0.80 -0.33 -16.24
CA LYS A 85 0.69 1.11 -15.99
C LYS A 85 2.04 1.73 -15.70
N VAL A 86 2.84 1.12 -14.81
CA VAL A 86 4.21 1.52 -14.48
C VAL A 86 5.09 1.53 -15.72
N ALA A 87 5.01 0.49 -16.58
CA ALA A 87 5.74 0.40 -17.82
C ALA A 87 5.33 1.49 -18.82
N ALA A 88 4.02 1.72 -19.01
CA ALA A 88 3.51 2.73 -19.93
C ALA A 88 3.88 4.18 -19.52
N MET A 89 4.08 4.43 -18.22
CA MET A 89 4.54 5.71 -17.69
C MET A 89 6.08 5.77 -17.54
N GLU A 90 6.79 4.71 -17.93
CA GLU A 90 8.27 4.62 -17.87
C GLU A 90 8.86 4.91 -16.47
N LEU A 91 8.12 4.61 -15.39
CA LEU A 91 8.52 4.88 -14.03
C LEU A 91 9.67 3.98 -13.58
N LYS A 92 10.80 4.58 -13.21
CA LYS A 92 12.01 3.85 -12.77
C LYS A 92 12.08 3.69 -11.24
N ASN A 93 11.30 4.48 -10.53
CA ASN A 93 11.24 4.53 -9.07
C ASN A 93 10.14 3.64 -8.45
N VAL A 94 9.66 2.63 -9.19
CA VAL A 94 8.63 1.70 -8.71
C VAL A 94 9.15 0.27 -8.76
N ARG A 95 8.85 -0.52 -7.72
CA ARG A 95 8.92 -1.98 -7.71
C ARG A 95 7.57 -2.54 -7.31
N LEU A 96 7.15 -3.64 -7.94
CA LEU A 96 5.86 -4.28 -7.69
C LEU A 96 6.08 -5.72 -7.21
N LEU A 97 5.45 -6.09 -6.11
CA LEU A 97 5.64 -7.38 -5.46
C LEU A 97 4.33 -8.17 -5.40
N VAL A 98 4.34 -9.40 -5.91
CA VAL A 98 3.30 -10.39 -5.59
C VAL A 98 3.66 -10.99 -4.24
N PHE A 99 3.06 -10.47 -3.17
CA PHE A 99 3.46 -10.85 -1.82
C PHE A 99 2.30 -10.78 -0.82
N ASP A 100 2.35 -11.64 0.22
CA ASP A 100 1.40 -11.59 1.33
C ASP A 100 1.89 -10.61 2.41
N ILE A 101 1.11 -9.57 2.66
CA ILE A 101 1.40 -8.54 3.66
C ILE A 101 1.56 -9.14 5.08
N HIS A 102 0.98 -10.32 5.37
CA HIS A 102 1.21 -11.00 6.64
C HIS A 102 2.68 -11.36 6.88
N GLU A 103 3.45 -11.55 5.81
CA GLU A 103 4.87 -11.95 5.83
C GLU A 103 5.81 -10.75 5.58
N ILE A 104 5.32 -9.51 5.72
CA ILE A 104 6.02 -8.28 5.30
C ILE A 104 7.39 -8.11 5.98
N GLU A 105 7.55 -8.60 7.21
CA GLU A 105 8.81 -8.55 7.96
C GLU A 105 9.93 -9.39 7.33
N ARG A 106 9.60 -10.28 6.38
CA ARG A 106 10.60 -11.08 5.66
C ARG A 106 11.30 -10.31 4.54
N ILE A 107 10.74 -9.19 4.09
CA ILE A 107 11.23 -8.46 2.93
C ILE A 107 11.71 -7.04 3.25
N PHE A 108 11.46 -6.56 4.46
CA PHE A 108 11.98 -5.28 4.94
C PHE A 108 12.73 -5.46 6.25
N ALA A 109 13.85 -4.75 6.38
CA ALA A 109 14.62 -4.66 7.62
C ALA A 109 13.95 -3.68 8.62
N PRO A 110 14.27 -3.79 9.91
CA PRO A 110 13.87 -2.81 10.91
C PRO A 110 14.27 -1.39 10.49
N GLY A 111 13.32 -0.45 10.54
CA GLY A 111 13.59 0.95 10.23
C GLY A 111 13.96 1.23 8.76
N GLU A 112 13.58 0.37 7.82
CA GLU A 112 13.90 0.57 6.40
C GLU A 112 12.86 1.42 5.67
N VAL A 113 11.60 1.41 6.11
CA VAL A 113 10.49 2.08 5.44
C VAL A 113 10.24 3.47 6.01
N ASP A 114 10.09 4.47 5.17
CA ASP A 114 9.76 5.84 5.60
C ASP A 114 8.23 6.04 5.73
N ARG A 115 7.43 5.39 4.84
CA ARG A 115 5.97 5.56 4.87
C ARG A 115 5.24 4.36 4.30
N PHE A 116 4.16 3.98 4.96
CA PHE A 116 3.15 3.06 4.43
C PHE A 116 1.92 3.82 3.93
N PHE A 117 1.35 3.35 2.82
CA PHE A 117 0.03 3.74 2.36
C PHE A 117 -0.93 2.55 2.42
N LEU A 118 -2.12 2.79 2.91
CA LEU A 118 -3.18 1.80 3.02
C LEU A 118 -4.47 2.38 2.45
N ASN A 119 -4.73 2.11 1.18
CA ASN A 119 -5.85 2.65 0.44
C ASN A 119 -6.91 1.58 0.18
N PHE A 120 -8.14 1.79 0.69
CA PHE A 120 -9.31 0.95 0.42
C PHE A 120 -9.11 -0.55 0.66
N CYS A 121 -8.39 -0.90 1.72
CA CYS A 121 -8.14 -2.29 2.09
C CYS A 121 -9.44 -3.01 2.47
N VAL A 122 -9.42 -4.36 2.41
CA VAL A 122 -10.57 -5.20 2.72
C VAL A 122 -11.03 -4.97 4.16
N PRO A 123 -12.31 -4.57 4.40
CA PRO A 123 -12.77 -4.16 5.74
C PRO A 123 -13.02 -5.32 6.71
N TRP A 124 -13.08 -6.56 6.23
CA TRP A 124 -13.36 -7.75 7.04
C TRP A 124 -14.52 -7.53 8.02
N PRO A 125 -15.79 -7.43 7.55
CA PRO A 125 -16.90 -6.96 8.36
C PRO A 125 -17.31 -7.92 9.49
N LYS A 126 -17.00 -9.22 9.37
CA LYS A 126 -17.33 -10.20 10.40
C LYS A 126 -16.42 -10.04 11.61
N LYS A 127 -16.99 -9.97 12.82
CA LYS A 127 -16.25 -9.81 14.09
C LYS A 127 -15.10 -10.82 14.23
N ARG A 128 -15.31 -12.10 13.90
CA ARG A 128 -14.27 -13.15 13.97
C ARG A 128 -13.06 -12.93 13.07
N HIS A 129 -13.14 -11.97 12.11
CA HIS A 129 -12.07 -11.68 11.15
C HIS A 129 -11.30 -10.38 11.47
N TYR A 130 -11.58 -9.72 12.59
CA TYR A 130 -11.00 -8.40 12.91
C TYR A 130 -9.46 -8.41 12.90
N LYS A 131 -8.82 -9.53 13.26
CA LYS A 131 -7.37 -9.69 13.23
C LYS A 131 -6.75 -9.68 11.81
N ARG A 132 -7.60 -9.79 10.77
CA ARG A 132 -7.17 -9.71 9.36
C ARG A 132 -7.14 -8.30 8.82
N ARG A 133 -7.68 -7.33 9.56
CA ARG A 133 -7.66 -5.92 9.17
C ARG A 133 -6.24 -5.41 9.25
N LEU A 134 -5.78 -4.75 8.20
CA LEU A 134 -4.40 -4.24 8.12
C LEU A 134 -4.13 -3.09 9.11
N THR A 135 -5.15 -2.58 9.79
CA THR A 135 -5.05 -1.63 10.90
C THR A 135 -5.22 -2.27 12.27
N TYR A 136 -5.29 -3.62 12.36
CA TYR A 136 -5.31 -4.31 13.64
C TYR A 136 -3.93 -4.21 14.32
N ARG A 137 -3.91 -4.11 15.67
CA ARG A 137 -2.67 -3.94 16.47
C ARG A 137 -1.52 -4.87 16.08
N GLY A 138 -1.80 -6.12 15.70
CA GLY A 138 -0.76 -7.06 15.26
C GLY A 138 -0.05 -6.63 13.98
N PHE A 139 -0.71 -5.85 13.09
CA PHE A 139 -0.04 -5.20 11.96
C PHE A 139 0.64 -3.90 12.37
N LEU A 140 0.05 -3.14 13.30
CA LEU A 140 0.67 -1.90 13.80
C LEU A 140 2.02 -2.17 14.45
N GLU A 141 2.17 -3.30 15.18
CA GLU A 141 3.46 -3.73 15.73
C GLU A 141 4.49 -4.02 14.61
N LYS A 142 4.07 -4.71 13.54
CA LYS A 142 4.93 -4.93 12.37
C LYS A 142 5.35 -3.59 11.73
N TYR A 143 4.42 -2.68 11.54
CA TYR A 143 4.72 -1.37 10.96
C TYR A 143 5.67 -0.56 11.87
N ARG A 144 5.47 -0.60 13.19
CA ARG A 144 6.37 0.04 14.17
C ARG A 144 7.81 -0.47 14.04
N HIS A 145 7.97 -1.78 13.80
CA HIS A 145 9.28 -2.40 13.62
C HIS A 145 9.95 -2.00 12.29
N LEU A 146 9.16 -1.89 11.23
CA LEU A 146 9.66 -1.66 9.87
C LEU A 146 9.83 -0.18 9.50
N LEU A 147 9.05 0.71 10.13
CA LEU A 147 9.14 2.14 9.90
C LEU A 147 10.38 2.73 10.60
N LYS A 148 10.98 3.71 9.95
CA LYS A 148 11.93 4.61 10.59
C LYS A 148 11.26 5.36 11.74
N GLN A 149 12.05 5.83 12.70
CA GLN A 149 11.54 6.72 13.74
C GLN A 149 10.87 7.95 13.11
N GLY A 150 9.65 8.23 13.52
CA GLY A 150 8.83 9.29 12.92
C GLY A 150 8.21 8.92 11.57
N GLY A 151 8.36 7.67 11.13
CA GLY A 151 7.70 7.16 9.93
C GLY A 151 6.17 7.15 10.05
N GLU A 152 5.48 7.05 8.94
CA GLU A 152 4.04 7.32 8.88
C GLU A 152 3.25 6.18 8.21
N LEU A 153 2.00 6.02 8.63
CA LEU A 153 0.97 5.27 7.89
C LEU A 153 -0.13 6.23 7.45
N HIS A 154 -0.31 6.37 6.13
CA HIS A 154 -1.42 7.11 5.54
C HIS A 154 -2.55 6.14 5.21
N PHE A 155 -3.71 6.37 5.78
CA PHE A 155 -4.86 5.48 5.66
C PHE A 155 -6.06 6.17 5.04
N LYS A 156 -6.64 5.56 3.96
CA LYS A 156 -7.90 5.97 3.34
C LYS A 156 -8.86 4.79 3.21
N THR A 157 -10.15 5.05 3.48
CA THR A 157 -11.23 4.07 3.29
C THR A 157 -12.59 4.74 3.14
N ASP A 158 -13.46 4.16 2.30
CA ASP A 158 -14.89 4.45 2.21
C ASP A 158 -15.68 3.79 3.35
N ASN A 159 -15.09 2.79 4.02
CA ASN A 159 -15.76 2.00 5.05
C ASN A 159 -15.65 2.67 6.43
N ARG A 160 -16.67 3.44 6.82
CA ARG A 160 -16.73 4.13 8.11
C ARG A 160 -16.55 3.19 9.32
N PRO A 161 -17.17 2.00 9.39
CA PRO A 161 -16.92 1.08 10.49
C PRO A 161 -15.49 0.58 10.61
N LEU A 162 -14.78 0.41 9.48
CA LEU A 162 -13.35 0.10 9.48
C LEU A 162 -12.55 1.29 10.00
N PHE A 163 -12.88 2.51 9.56
CA PHE A 163 -12.19 3.72 9.99
C PHE A 163 -12.29 3.93 11.50
N ASP A 164 -13.53 3.84 12.05
CA ASP A 164 -13.77 3.97 13.49
C ASP A 164 -13.07 2.87 14.32
N PHE A 165 -12.99 1.65 13.78
CA PHE A 165 -12.19 0.58 14.37
C PHE A 165 -10.70 0.93 14.36
N SER A 166 -10.20 1.44 13.25
CA SER A 166 -8.78 1.77 13.08
C SER A 166 -8.34 2.87 14.03
N LEU A 167 -9.13 3.93 14.20
CA LEU A 167 -8.83 4.99 15.16
C LEU A 167 -8.69 4.46 16.59
N LYS A 168 -9.54 3.49 16.99
CA LYS A 168 -9.43 2.83 18.31
C LYS A 168 -8.18 1.98 18.45
N GLU A 169 -7.75 1.29 17.39
CA GLU A 169 -6.51 0.51 17.40
C GLU A 169 -5.29 1.44 17.47
N PHE A 170 -5.31 2.59 16.78
CA PHE A 170 -4.24 3.59 16.86
C PHE A 170 -4.13 4.20 18.27
N GLU A 171 -5.26 4.59 18.86
CA GLU A 171 -5.33 5.08 20.25
C GLU A 171 -4.80 4.04 21.25
N ALA A 172 -5.25 2.78 21.13
CA ALA A 172 -4.81 1.70 22.01
C ALA A 172 -3.32 1.34 21.84
N ALA A 173 -2.72 1.65 20.68
CA ALA A 173 -1.29 1.50 20.42
C ALA A 173 -0.48 2.77 20.74
N GLU A 174 -1.12 3.78 21.34
CA GLU A 174 -0.52 5.09 21.68
C GLU A 174 0.15 5.78 20.49
N LEU A 175 -0.44 5.61 19.28
CA LEU A 175 0.06 6.22 18.05
C LEU A 175 -0.62 7.57 17.83
N PRO A 176 0.13 8.68 17.71
CA PRO A 176 -0.42 9.97 17.33
C PRO A 176 -1.10 9.90 15.96
N VAL A 177 -2.33 10.40 15.91
CA VAL A 177 -3.11 10.50 14.67
C VAL A 177 -3.32 11.97 14.34
N ARG A 178 -3.06 12.35 13.10
CA ARG A 178 -3.31 13.69 12.59
C ARG A 178 -4.10 13.65 11.30
N ASP A 179 -4.54 14.80 10.84
CA ASP A 179 -5.15 14.99 9.54
C ASP A 179 -6.38 14.08 9.31
N VAL A 180 -7.20 13.97 10.36
CA VAL A 180 -8.40 13.14 10.36
C VAL A 180 -9.51 13.82 9.56
N SER A 181 -9.93 13.17 8.48
CA SER A 181 -11.06 13.58 7.65
C SER A 181 -12.11 12.48 7.61
N TYR A 182 -13.36 12.89 7.63
CA TYR A 182 -14.53 12.02 7.45
C TYR A 182 -15.23 12.23 6.10
N ASP A 183 -14.74 13.19 5.32
CA ASP A 183 -15.22 13.52 3.97
C ASP A 183 -14.13 14.23 3.18
N LEU A 184 -13.12 13.48 2.78
CA LEU A 184 -11.92 13.97 2.11
C LEU A 184 -12.23 14.82 0.86
N HIS A 185 -13.30 14.47 0.14
CA HIS A 185 -13.66 15.19 -1.08
C HIS A 185 -14.28 16.56 -0.81
N ALA A 186 -14.98 16.72 0.32
CA ALA A 186 -15.51 18.02 0.73
C ALA A 186 -14.40 19.04 1.05
N GLU A 187 -13.20 18.56 1.38
CA GLU A 187 -12.04 19.39 1.72
C GLU A 187 -11.28 19.90 0.47
N ASN A 188 -11.60 19.40 -0.74
CA ASN A 188 -10.96 19.80 -2.01
C ASN A 188 -9.42 19.81 -1.96
N ARG A 189 -8.81 18.81 -1.36
CA ARG A 189 -7.38 18.74 -1.11
C ARG A 189 -6.58 18.53 -2.41
N PRO A 190 -5.65 19.42 -2.74
CA PRO A 190 -4.84 19.32 -3.97
C PRO A 190 -3.81 18.20 -3.92
N ASP A 191 -3.45 17.73 -2.71
CA ASP A 191 -2.51 16.63 -2.47
C ASP A 191 -3.16 15.25 -2.59
N ASN A 192 -4.49 15.16 -2.64
CA ASN A 192 -5.17 13.87 -2.78
C ASN A 192 -4.94 13.27 -4.16
N ILE A 193 -4.40 12.05 -4.18
CA ILE A 193 -4.37 11.21 -5.38
C ILE A 193 -5.62 10.34 -5.38
N MET A 194 -6.49 10.60 -6.34
CA MET A 194 -7.75 9.90 -6.50
C MET A 194 -7.54 8.60 -7.28
N THR A 195 -7.74 7.45 -6.61
CA THR A 195 -7.66 6.14 -7.26
C THR A 195 -8.88 5.85 -8.16
N GLU A 196 -8.78 4.85 -9.05
CA GLU A 196 -9.92 4.35 -9.84
C GLU A 196 -11.08 3.91 -8.92
N TYR A 197 -10.74 3.23 -7.81
CA TYR A 197 -11.69 2.82 -6.80
C TYR A 197 -12.38 4.03 -6.15
N GLU A 198 -11.62 4.98 -5.68
CA GLU A 198 -12.09 6.21 -5.04
C GLU A 198 -13.01 7.00 -5.95
N ARG A 199 -12.61 7.22 -7.22
CA ARG A 199 -13.40 7.91 -8.24
C ARG A 199 -14.76 7.24 -8.48
N LYS A 200 -14.77 5.91 -8.51
CA LYS A 200 -16.01 5.13 -8.69
C LYS A 200 -16.96 5.28 -7.52
N PHE A 201 -16.47 5.15 -6.27
CA PHE A 201 -17.33 5.12 -5.09
C PHE A 201 -17.74 6.54 -4.64
N SER A 202 -16.87 7.53 -4.77
CA SER A 202 -17.26 8.93 -4.55
C SER A 202 -18.35 9.40 -5.53
N GLY A 203 -18.31 8.90 -6.77
CA GLY A 203 -19.38 9.13 -7.76
C GLY A 203 -20.75 8.58 -7.35
N PHE A 204 -20.81 7.66 -6.39
CA PHE A 204 -22.04 7.17 -5.76
C PHE A 204 -22.39 7.90 -4.46
N GLY A 205 -21.65 8.96 -4.10
CA GLY A 205 -21.88 9.75 -2.88
C GLY A 205 -21.25 9.15 -1.62
N GLU A 206 -20.41 8.12 -1.74
CA GLU A 206 -19.69 7.56 -0.60
C GLU A 206 -18.61 8.54 -0.12
N LYS A 207 -18.61 8.79 1.19
CA LYS A 207 -17.61 9.65 1.84
C LYS A 207 -16.31 8.88 2.06
N ILE A 208 -15.20 9.52 1.73
CA ILE A 208 -13.88 8.95 1.95
C ILE A 208 -13.32 9.46 3.28
N ASN A 209 -13.00 8.52 4.17
CA ASN A 209 -12.33 8.82 5.43
C ASN A 209 -10.82 8.70 5.24
N ARG A 210 -10.06 9.59 5.89
CA ARG A 210 -8.60 9.63 5.82
C ARG A 210 -8.00 9.99 7.17
N CYS A 211 -6.82 9.47 7.47
CA CYS A 211 -5.96 9.96 8.54
C CYS A 211 -4.49 9.62 8.26
N GLU A 212 -3.61 10.28 8.98
CA GLU A 212 -2.18 10.00 9.05
C GLU A 212 -1.82 9.58 10.47
N VAL A 213 -1.02 8.51 10.58
CA VAL A 213 -0.58 7.93 11.86
C VAL A 213 0.91 8.01 11.93
N ILE A 214 1.45 8.53 13.03
CA ILE A 214 2.90 8.71 13.24
C ILE A 214 3.40 7.59 14.15
N PHE A 215 4.53 7.01 13.80
CA PHE A 215 5.23 5.99 14.59
C PHE A 215 6.48 6.60 15.21
N PRO A 216 6.41 6.96 16.52
CA PRO A 216 7.49 7.64 17.23
C PRO A 216 8.72 6.76 17.46
#